data_7a1a702aac693cf8fb227ef5fb928688
#
_entry.id   7a1a702aac693cf8fb227ef5fb928688
#
_cell.length_a   1.000
_cell.length_b   1.000
_cell.length_c   1.000
_cell.angle_alpha   90.00
_cell.angle_beta   90.00
_cell.angle_gamma   90.00
#
_symmetry.space_group_name_H-M   'P 1'
#
loop_
_entity.id
_entity.type
_entity.pdbx_description
1 polymer ?
#
loop_
_entity_poly.entity_id
_entity_poly.type
_entity_poly.pdbx_seq_one_letter_code
_entity_poly.pdbx_strand_id
1 'polypeptide(L)'
;GIHKGVLAFALAADTTILVTTPEPTSVRDAYGVFKSLEGASPEGKELLLVVNMAGSGGEAREGAGRILTASHQFLGRSPVYLGHVLRDDAVGRAVRLRRPFYRLCPATPAGLCVRRLADDLLARWEGNKELSYPPRGLKAFFLRLSRGFFMEK
;
A
#
# COMPACT_ATOMS: atom_id res chain seq x y z
N GLY A 1 6.63 13.99 9.90
CA GLY A 1 6.50 14.09 8.44
C GLY A 1 7.23 12.95 7.75
N ILE A 2 6.80 12.62 6.56
CA ILE A 2 7.43 11.54 5.77
C ILE A 2 8.79 12.03 5.31
N HIS A 3 9.81 11.22 5.52
CA HIS A 3 11.16 11.51 5.03
C HIS A 3 11.16 11.64 3.50
N LYS A 4 11.81 12.67 2.95
CA LYS A 4 11.92 12.91 1.49
C LYS A 4 12.36 11.68 0.72
N GLY A 5 13.29 10.89 1.27
CA GLY A 5 13.73 9.63 0.67
C GLY A 5 12.62 8.60 0.49
N VAL A 6 11.74 8.42 1.48
CA VAL A 6 10.60 7.49 1.38
C VAL A 6 9.63 7.96 0.30
N LEU A 7 9.38 9.26 0.23
CA LEU A 7 8.53 9.86 -0.80
C LEU A 7 9.11 9.63 -2.21
N ALA A 8 10.42 9.86 -2.39
CA ALA A 8 11.09 9.63 -3.68
C ALA A 8 11.00 8.16 -4.14
N PHE A 9 11.16 7.18 -3.22
CA PHE A 9 11.00 5.77 -3.53
C PHE A 9 9.56 5.43 -3.93
N ALA A 10 8.56 5.91 -3.17
CA ALA A 10 7.16 5.69 -3.48
C ALA A 10 6.76 6.30 -4.83
N LEU A 11 7.26 7.51 -5.14
CA LEU A 11 7.02 8.17 -6.42
C LEU A 11 7.73 7.48 -7.59
N ALA A 12 8.87 6.83 -7.37
CA ALA A 12 9.58 6.09 -8.40
C ALA A 12 8.96 4.71 -8.71
N ALA A 13 8.23 4.12 -7.76
CA ALA A 13 7.59 2.81 -7.92
C ALA A 13 6.46 2.83 -8.98
N ASP A 14 6.23 1.71 -9.65
CA ASP A 14 5.10 1.55 -10.58
C ASP A 14 3.76 1.45 -9.84
N THR A 15 3.76 0.82 -8.66
CA THR A 15 2.63 0.67 -7.76
C THR A 15 3.11 0.88 -6.33
N THR A 16 2.36 1.62 -5.54
CA THR A 16 2.63 1.83 -4.12
C THR A 16 1.52 1.23 -3.29
N ILE A 17 1.87 0.41 -2.31
CA ILE A 17 0.92 -0.15 -1.34
C ILE A 17 1.15 0.54 0.00
N LEU A 18 0.16 1.27 0.46
CA LEU A 18 0.13 1.87 1.79
C LEU A 18 -0.50 0.87 2.77
N VAL A 19 0.26 0.49 3.78
CA VAL A 19 -0.20 -0.44 4.82
C VAL A 19 -0.45 0.35 6.11
N THR A 20 -1.64 0.16 6.69
CA THR A 20 -2.03 0.76 7.97
C THR A 20 -2.63 -0.29 8.90
N THR A 21 -2.96 0.09 10.13
CA THR A 21 -3.77 -0.71 11.06
C THR A 21 -5.10 0.01 11.34
N PRO A 22 -6.11 -0.66 11.96
CA PRO A 22 -7.37 0.00 12.32
C PRO A 22 -7.24 1.09 13.38
N GLU A 23 -6.12 1.17 14.08
CA GLU A 23 -5.89 2.13 15.16
C GLU A 23 -5.98 3.58 14.66
N PRO A 24 -6.63 4.48 15.42
CA PRO A 24 -6.85 5.87 15.00
C PRO A 24 -5.57 6.64 14.64
N THR A 25 -4.48 6.38 15.34
CA THR A 25 -3.17 6.98 15.07
C THR A 25 -2.61 6.52 13.72
N SER A 26 -2.65 5.22 13.44
CA SER A 26 -2.20 4.64 12.17
C SER A 26 -3.05 5.12 10.99
N VAL A 27 -4.38 5.22 11.17
CA VAL A 27 -5.30 5.77 10.16
C VAL A 27 -4.95 7.22 9.83
N ARG A 28 -4.71 8.06 10.85
CA ARG A 28 -4.29 9.45 10.66
C ARG A 28 -2.94 9.55 9.93
N ASP A 29 -1.98 8.74 10.33
CA ASP A 29 -0.64 8.74 9.75
C ASP A 29 -0.67 8.26 8.29
N ALA A 30 -1.47 7.23 7.98
CA ALA A 30 -1.70 6.78 6.61
C ALA A 30 -2.33 7.86 5.73
N TYR A 31 -3.31 8.62 6.25
CA TYR A 31 -3.86 9.77 5.54
C TYR A 31 -2.77 10.82 5.27
N GLY A 32 -1.89 11.11 6.24
CA GLY A 32 -0.76 12.03 6.09
C GLY A 32 0.22 11.59 4.99
N VAL A 33 0.49 10.27 4.92
CA VAL A 33 1.31 9.68 3.84
C VAL A 33 0.65 9.88 2.48
N PHE A 34 -0.63 9.54 2.36
CA PHE A 34 -1.39 9.71 1.12
C PHE A 34 -1.40 11.17 0.66
N LYS A 35 -1.71 12.10 1.57
CA LYS A 35 -1.69 13.54 1.29
C LYS A 35 -0.34 14.02 0.76
N SER A 36 0.76 13.54 1.33
CA SER A 36 2.11 13.93 0.89
C SER A 36 2.46 13.37 -0.49
N LEU A 37 2.00 12.14 -0.80
CA LEU A 37 2.18 11.52 -2.10
C LEU A 37 1.37 12.22 -3.19
N GLU A 38 0.12 12.57 -2.91
CA GLU A 38 -0.75 13.31 -3.84
C GLU A 38 -0.18 14.70 -4.13
N GLY A 39 0.32 15.41 -3.13
CA GLY A 39 0.95 16.72 -3.31
C GLY A 39 2.25 16.69 -4.13
N ALA A 40 2.94 15.56 -4.16
CA ALA A 40 4.20 15.39 -4.87
C ALA A 40 4.05 14.73 -6.27
N SER A 41 2.87 14.20 -6.61
CA SER A 41 2.60 13.52 -7.89
C SER A 41 1.46 14.18 -8.64
N PRO A 42 1.74 15.18 -9.53
CA PRO A 42 0.70 15.87 -10.29
C PRO A 42 -0.13 14.94 -11.20
N GLU A 43 0.44 13.84 -11.63
CA GLU A 43 -0.19 12.85 -12.53
C GLU A 43 -1.02 11.79 -11.78
N GLY A 44 -1.05 11.85 -10.44
CA GLY A 44 -1.86 10.98 -9.58
C GLY A 44 -1.67 9.49 -9.83
N LYS A 45 -0.58 8.93 -9.30
CA LYS A 45 -0.37 7.47 -9.32
C LYS A 45 -1.43 6.74 -8.50
N GLU A 46 -1.82 5.56 -8.98
CA GLU A 46 -2.66 4.68 -8.20
C GLU A 46 -1.93 4.25 -6.91
N LEU A 47 -2.54 4.50 -5.77
CA LEU A 47 -2.06 4.06 -4.48
C LEU A 47 -3.05 3.06 -3.90
N LEU A 48 -2.56 1.88 -3.55
CA LEU A 48 -3.35 0.80 -2.97
C LEU A 48 -3.27 0.88 -1.44
N LEU A 49 -4.41 0.68 -0.77
CA LEU A 49 -4.51 0.68 0.68
C LEU A 49 -4.78 -0.73 1.21
N VAL A 50 -3.98 -1.17 2.17
CA VAL A 50 -4.18 -2.42 2.90
C VAL A 50 -4.30 -2.11 4.39
N VAL A 51 -5.30 -2.67 5.06
CA VAL A 51 -5.44 -2.61 6.52
C VAL A 51 -4.93 -3.90 7.13
N ASN A 52 -3.85 -3.82 7.89
CA ASN A 52 -3.21 -4.95 8.55
C ASN A 52 -3.64 -5.08 10.01
N MET A 53 -3.51 -6.27 10.59
CA MET A 53 -3.78 -6.57 12.00
C MET A 53 -5.21 -6.26 12.45
N ALA A 54 -6.18 -6.33 11.55
CA ALA A 54 -7.57 -6.12 11.88
C ALA A 54 -8.15 -7.31 12.65
N GLY A 55 -8.97 -7.06 13.66
CA GLY A 55 -9.68 -8.10 14.39
C GLY A 55 -10.81 -8.73 13.57
N SER A 56 -11.34 -7.97 12.60
CA SER A 56 -12.38 -8.45 11.68
C SER A 56 -12.35 -7.70 10.36
N GLY A 57 -12.99 -8.26 9.33
CA GLY A 57 -13.18 -7.57 8.07
C GLY A 57 -14.05 -6.31 8.17
N GLY A 58 -14.95 -6.24 9.17
CA GLY A 58 -15.74 -5.06 9.48
C GLY A 58 -14.86 -3.92 9.99
N GLU A 59 -14.03 -4.18 10.99
CA GLU A 59 -13.08 -3.23 11.54
C GLU A 59 -12.09 -2.73 10.48
N ALA A 60 -11.60 -3.63 9.62
CA ALA A 60 -10.73 -3.24 8.52
C ALA A 60 -11.38 -2.27 7.54
N ARG A 61 -12.64 -2.53 7.16
CA ARG A 61 -13.40 -1.65 6.26
C ARG A 61 -13.72 -0.31 6.92
N GLU A 62 -14.01 -0.29 8.21
CA GLU A 62 -14.23 0.96 8.93
C GLU A 62 -12.95 1.81 8.96
N GLY A 63 -11.81 1.22 9.31
CA GLY A 63 -10.51 1.91 9.28
C GLY A 63 -10.15 2.46 7.89
N ALA A 64 -10.32 1.64 6.85
CA ALA A 64 -10.14 2.07 5.47
C ALA A 64 -11.11 3.21 5.09
N GLY A 65 -12.40 3.06 5.43
CA GLY A 65 -13.44 4.04 5.12
C GLY A 65 -13.12 5.44 5.64
N ARG A 66 -12.54 5.55 6.83
CA ARG A 66 -12.09 6.84 7.39
C ARG A 66 -11.04 7.52 6.50
N ILE A 67 -10.06 6.75 6.01
CA ILE A 67 -9.02 7.27 5.10
C ILE A 67 -9.62 7.66 3.76
N LEU A 68 -10.44 6.79 3.17
CA LEU A 68 -11.06 7.01 1.86
C LEU A 68 -11.94 8.26 1.86
N THR A 69 -12.81 8.40 2.88
CA THR A 69 -13.70 9.55 3.02
C THR A 69 -12.94 10.86 3.21
N ALA A 70 -11.98 10.88 4.14
CA ALA A 70 -11.17 12.08 4.36
C ALA A 70 -10.35 12.46 3.13
N SER A 71 -9.75 11.48 2.46
CA SER A 71 -8.97 11.71 1.24
C SER A 71 -9.84 12.26 0.11
N HIS A 72 -11.01 11.68 -0.11
CA HIS A 72 -11.94 12.19 -1.13
C HIS A 72 -12.40 13.61 -0.81
N GLN A 73 -12.79 13.87 0.43
CA GLN A 73 -13.31 15.18 0.87
C GLN A 73 -12.28 16.30 0.76
N PHE A 74 -11.03 16.05 1.17
CA PHE A 74 -10.02 17.10 1.30
C PHE A 74 -9.03 17.16 0.14
N LEU A 75 -8.88 16.08 -0.64
CA LEU A 75 -7.91 15.99 -1.74
C LEU A 75 -8.56 15.70 -3.10
N GLY A 76 -9.89 15.49 -3.13
CA GLY A 76 -10.63 15.13 -4.36
C GLY A 76 -10.33 13.73 -4.89
N ARG A 77 -9.44 12.98 -4.25
CA ARG A 77 -9.01 11.62 -4.63
C ARG A 77 -8.85 10.74 -3.42
N SER A 78 -8.91 9.43 -3.63
CA SER A 78 -8.74 8.43 -2.57
C SER A 78 -7.81 7.32 -3.04
N PRO A 79 -7.07 6.67 -2.11
CA PRO A 79 -6.40 5.43 -2.42
C PRO A 79 -7.43 4.35 -2.75
N VAL A 80 -7.00 3.31 -3.46
CA VAL A 80 -7.84 2.14 -3.75
C VAL A 80 -7.70 1.14 -2.62
N TYR A 81 -8.80 0.81 -1.95
CA TYR A 81 -8.79 -0.24 -0.94
C TYR A 81 -8.59 -1.61 -1.59
N LEU A 82 -7.39 -2.18 -1.42
CA LEU A 82 -7.05 -3.51 -1.94
C LEU A 82 -7.59 -4.62 -1.04
N GLY A 83 -7.59 -4.41 0.28
CA GLY A 83 -8.09 -5.40 1.23
C GLY A 83 -7.41 -5.30 2.60
N HIS A 84 -7.45 -6.42 3.34
CA HIS A 84 -6.94 -6.45 4.70
C HIS A 84 -6.23 -7.76 5.04
N VAL A 85 -5.47 -7.73 6.14
CA VAL A 85 -4.90 -8.91 6.78
C VAL A 85 -5.42 -8.97 8.21
N LEU A 86 -6.03 -10.10 8.58
CA LEU A 86 -6.53 -10.31 9.93
C LEU A 86 -5.39 -10.52 10.93
N ARG A 87 -5.62 -10.11 12.17
CA ARG A 87 -4.73 -10.41 13.29
C ARG A 87 -4.65 -11.93 13.46
N ASP A 88 -3.43 -12.46 13.56
CA ASP A 88 -3.18 -13.89 13.62
C ASP A 88 -1.89 -14.17 14.39
N ASP A 89 -1.98 -14.96 15.44
CA ASP A 89 -0.85 -15.34 16.29
C ASP A 89 0.20 -16.18 15.55
N ALA A 90 -0.20 -16.84 14.45
CA ALA A 90 0.72 -17.58 13.60
C ALA A 90 1.80 -16.68 13.00
N VAL A 91 1.47 -15.41 12.69
CA VAL A 91 2.44 -14.42 12.20
C VAL A 91 3.52 -14.18 13.25
N GLY A 92 3.13 -13.91 14.49
CA GLY A 92 4.07 -13.70 15.59
C GLY A 92 4.96 -14.92 15.86
N ARG A 93 4.43 -16.14 15.74
CA ARG A 93 5.23 -17.39 15.86
C ARG A 93 6.24 -17.50 14.73
N ALA A 94 5.85 -17.23 13.48
CA ALA A 94 6.72 -17.30 12.32
C ALA A 94 7.88 -16.28 12.41
N VAL A 95 7.60 -15.06 12.88
CA VAL A 95 8.62 -14.02 13.11
C VAL A 95 9.67 -14.49 14.12
N ARG A 96 9.25 -15.08 15.25
CA ARG A 96 10.19 -15.66 16.24
C ARG A 96 11.06 -16.78 15.66
N LEU A 97 10.48 -17.56 14.74
CA LEU A 97 11.21 -18.62 14.02
C LEU A 97 12.06 -18.08 12.85
N ARG A 98 12.03 -16.78 12.57
CA ARG A 98 12.70 -16.13 11.42
C ARG A 98 12.37 -16.80 10.09
N ARG A 99 11.09 -17.21 9.92
CA ARG A 99 10.61 -17.87 8.70
C ARG A 99 9.41 -17.10 8.14
N PRO A 100 9.27 -16.99 6.81
CA PRO A 100 8.10 -16.38 6.19
C PRO A 100 6.82 -17.09 6.63
N PHE A 101 5.87 -16.35 7.24
CA PHE A 101 4.68 -16.96 7.84
C PHE A 101 3.79 -17.65 6.81
N TYR A 102 3.68 -17.11 5.61
CA TYR A 102 2.88 -17.70 4.54
C TYR A 102 3.37 -19.10 4.14
N ARG A 103 4.68 -19.37 4.22
CA ARG A 103 5.24 -20.71 3.98
C ARG A 103 4.97 -21.69 5.11
N LEU A 104 4.87 -21.19 6.34
CA LEU A 104 4.59 -22.02 7.51
C LEU A 104 3.10 -22.28 7.72
N CYS A 105 2.27 -21.27 7.50
CA CYS A 105 0.86 -21.27 7.88
C CYS A 105 -0.03 -20.64 6.79
N PRO A 106 -0.04 -21.16 5.53
CA PRO A 106 -0.79 -20.55 4.42
C PRO A 106 -2.31 -20.61 4.59
N ALA A 107 -2.82 -21.57 5.36
CA ALA A 107 -4.25 -21.81 5.56
C ALA A 107 -4.83 -21.04 6.76
N THR A 108 -4.03 -20.26 7.47
CA THR A 108 -4.52 -19.45 8.59
C THR A 108 -5.25 -18.20 8.09
N PRO A 109 -6.05 -17.52 8.95
CA PRO A 109 -6.78 -16.31 8.54
C PRO A 109 -5.89 -15.26 7.86
N ALA A 110 -4.70 -14.97 8.42
CA ALA A 110 -3.75 -14.05 7.79
C ALA A 110 -3.21 -14.58 6.47
N GLY A 111 -2.90 -15.89 6.38
CA GLY A 111 -2.42 -16.53 5.16
C GLY A 111 -3.44 -16.43 4.03
N LEU A 112 -4.71 -16.70 4.31
CA LEU A 112 -5.79 -16.57 3.33
C LEU A 112 -6.00 -15.12 2.87
N CYS A 113 -5.87 -14.15 3.79
CA CYS A 113 -5.94 -12.74 3.44
C CYS A 113 -4.79 -12.34 2.49
N VAL A 114 -3.54 -12.73 2.80
CA VAL A 114 -2.39 -12.43 1.94
C VAL A 114 -2.52 -13.07 0.56
N ARG A 115 -3.06 -14.29 0.49
CA ARG A 115 -3.35 -14.94 -0.80
C ARG A 115 -4.31 -14.12 -1.65
N ARG A 116 -5.45 -13.68 -1.06
CA ARG A 116 -6.43 -12.83 -1.77
C ARG A 116 -5.81 -11.53 -2.25
N LEU A 117 -5.03 -10.85 -1.39
CA LEU A 117 -4.35 -9.62 -1.78
C LEU A 117 -3.39 -9.85 -2.96
N ALA A 118 -2.68 -10.97 -2.98
CA ALA A 118 -1.79 -11.32 -4.08
C ALA A 118 -2.56 -11.62 -5.38
N ASP A 119 -3.66 -12.37 -5.29
CA ASP A 119 -4.52 -12.68 -6.44
C ASP A 119 -5.14 -11.40 -7.03
N ASP A 120 -5.67 -10.50 -6.18
CA ASP A 120 -6.24 -9.21 -6.59
C ASP A 120 -5.18 -8.29 -7.22
N LEU A 121 -3.96 -8.29 -6.70
CA LEU A 121 -2.85 -7.50 -7.25
C LEU A 121 -2.41 -8.04 -8.62
N LEU A 122 -2.34 -9.36 -8.78
CA LEU A 122 -1.99 -10.00 -10.05
C LEU A 122 -3.06 -9.71 -11.11
N ALA A 123 -4.34 -9.84 -10.78
CA ALA A 123 -5.45 -9.53 -11.69
C ALA A 123 -5.39 -8.06 -12.18
N ARG A 124 -5.08 -7.11 -11.28
CA ARG A 124 -4.87 -5.71 -11.64
C ARG A 124 -3.70 -5.50 -12.60
N TRP A 125 -2.60 -6.20 -12.38
CA TRP A 125 -1.44 -6.13 -13.26
C TRP A 125 -1.71 -6.71 -14.64
N GLU A 126 -2.42 -7.80 -14.73
CA GLU A 126 -2.79 -8.43 -16.00
C GLU A 126 -3.76 -7.56 -16.80
N GLY A 127 -4.77 -6.97 -16.16
CA GLY A 127 -5.69 -6.03 -16.80
C GLY A 127 -5.04 -4.72 -17.28
N ASN A 128 -3.92 -4.31 -16.69
CA ASN A 128 -3.21 -3.08 -17.02
C ASN A 128 -2.05 -3.25 -18.02
N LYS A 129 -1.77 -4.46 -18.49
CA LYS A 129 -0.65 -4.71 -19.43
C LYS A 129 -0.80 -4.00 -20.77
N GLU A 130 -2.03 -3.76 -21.23
CA GLU A 130 -2.30 -3.11 -22.52
C GLU A 130 -2.15 -1.57 -22.50
N LEU A 131 -2.10 -0.94 -21.33
CA LEU A 131 -2.12 0.52 -21.16
C LEU A 131 -0.75 1.11 -20.75
N SER A 132 0.35 0.35 -20.78
CA SER A 132 1.58 0.79 -20.16
C SER A 132 2.51 1.59 -21.09
N TYR A 133 2.32 2.87 -21.10
CA TYR A 133 3.34 3.88 -21.37
C TYR A 133 3.32 4.88 -20.20
N PRO A 134 4.40 5.13 -19.47
CA PRO A 134 5.83 4.89 -19.70
C PRO A 134 6.30 3.47 -19.32
N PRO A 135 7.52 3.07 -19.75
CA PRO A 135 8.06 1.73 -19.52
C PRO A 135 8.09 1.39 -18.01
N ARG A 136 7.58 0.20 -17.67
CA ARG A 136 7.58 -0.36 -16.31
C ARG A 136 8.84 -1.17 -16.06
N GLY A 137 9.17 -1.38 -14.78
CA GLY A 137 10.25 -2.26 -14.36
C GLY A 137 11.44 -1.54 -13.75
N LEU A 138 12.44 -2.32 -13.38
CA LEU A 138 13.57 -1.88 -12.56
C LEU A 138 14.35 -0.70 -13.18
N LYS A 139 14.57 -0.74 -14.47
CA LYS A 139 15.28 0.36 -15.20
C LYS A 139 14.49 1.68 -15.14
N ALA A 140 13.19 1.63 -15.36
CA ALA A 140 12.33 2.80 -15.29
C ALA A 140 12.22 3.34 -13.85
N PHE A 141 12.17 2.43 -12.85
CA PHE A 141 12.21 2.79 -11.45
C PHE A 141 13.47 3.60 -11.11
N PHE A 142 14.66 3.11 -11.46
CA PHE A 142 15.90 3.84 -11.18
C PHE A 142 16.02 5.17 -11.92
N LEU A 143 15.50 5.27 -13.14
CA LEU A 143 15.44 6.55 -13.88
C LEU A 143 14.51 7.56 -13.18
N ARG A 144 13.36 7.14 -12.68
CA ARG A 144 12.45 8.02 -11.93
C ARG A 144 13.03 8.41 -10.58
N LEU A 145 13.66 7.46 -9.89
CA LEU A 145 14.29 7.69 -8.60
C LEU A 145 15.43 8.72 -8.71
N SER A 146 16.31 8.59 -9.72
CA SER A 146 17.38 9.55 -9.93
C SER A 146 16.85 10.97 -10.21
N ARG A 147 15.80 11.11 -11.02
CA ARG A 147 15.15 12.40 -11.25
C ARG A 147 14.60 13.02 -9.97
N GLY A 148 13.97 12.24 -9.10
CA GLY A 148 13.44 12.71 -7.82
C GLY A 148 14.51 13.24 -6.86
N PHE A 149 15.73 12.71 -6.93
CA PHE A 149 16.86 13.19 -6.12
C PHE A 149 17.59 14.41 -6.73
N PHE A 150 17.54 14.59 -8.06
CA PHE A 150 18.26 15.66 -8.76
C PHE A 150 17.43 16.92 -9.06
N MET A 151 16.11 16.89 -8.87
CA MET A 151 15.24 18.08 -9.09
C MET A 151 15.21 19.06 -7.91
N GLU A 152 16.05 18.88 -6.89
CA GLU A 152 16.25 19.83 -5.78
C GLU A 152 17.64 20.49 -5.88
N LYS A 153 17.78 21.42 -6.85
CA LYS A 153 18.75 22.53 -6.76
C LYS A 153 18.07 23.84 -7.05
#